data_9eef31e045fa0370f11105020ec9c6f6
#
_entry.id   9eef31e045fa0370f11105020ec9c6f6
#
_cell.length_a   1.000
_cell.length_b   1.000
_cell.length_c   1.000
_cell.angle_alpha   90.00
_cell.angle_beta   90.00
_cell.angle_gamma   90.00
#
_symmetry.space_group_name_H-M   'P 1'
#
loop_
_entity.id
_entity.type
_entity.pdbx_description
1 polymer ?
#
loop_
_entity_poly.entity_id
_entity_poly.type
_entity_poly.pdbx_seq_one_letter_code
_entity_poly.pdbx_strand_id
1 'polypeptide(L)'
;PKRNQETALGDLIADILRDSFGIDLMLMGSGAIRSYSLGPVVHYADLVECLPYDDAVYMLKVTGTQLERMIRHILRDEAFQGEHTEFYQFSHGTHIVWSRSEQAFRTLTLDGEALYAERLYTVAVQKYHYNNLKPFLDITLEEVEKNGKIRVLSTSARDVVEEYLTVNQHLSREVEGRLVV
;
A
#
# COMPACT_ATOMS: atom_id res chain seq x y z
N PRO A 1 -9.42 13.75 3.41
CA PRO A 1 -9.27 12.39 3.91
C PRO A 1 -8.13 12.31 4.92
N LYS A 2 -8.26 11.42 5.90
CA LYS A 2 -7.18 11.17 6.86
C LYS A 2 -6.05 10.43 6.16
N ARG A 3 -4.83 10.95 6.30
CA ARG A 3 -3.66 10.44 5.58
C ARG A 3 -2.61 9.78 6.48
N ASN A 4 -2.93 9.60 7.75
CA ASN A 4 -2.01 9.08 8.76
C ASN A 4 -2.63 7.96 9.59
N GLN A 5 -3.62 7.28 9.03
CA GLN A 5 -4.27 6.13 9.64
C GLN A 5 -4.87 5.21 8.57
N GLU A 6 -5.16 3.98 8.94
CA GLU A 6 -5.91 3.02 8.14
C GLU A 6 -7.32 3.56 7.81
N THR A 7 -7.78 3.33 6.60
CA THR A 7 -9.13 3.72 6.14
C THR A 7 -9.76 2.58 5.34
N ALA A 8 -11.07 2.39 5.48
CA ALA A 8 -11.80 1.35 4.75
C ALA A 8 -11.69 1.47 3.22
N LEU A 9 -11.69 2.71 2.70
CA LEU A 9 -11.48 2.95 1.27
C LEU A 9 -10.05 2.66 0.84
N GLY A 10 -9.07 2.98 1.68
CA GLY A 10 -7.67 2.67 1.43
C GLY A 10 -7.43 1.16 1.40
N ASP A 11 -8.02 0.44 2.34
CA ASP A 11 -7.98 -1.02 2.40
C ASP A 11 -8.60 -1.64 1.14
N LEU A 12 -9.78 -1.17 0.74
CA LEU A 12 -10.44 -1.65 -0.48
C LEU A 12 -9.57 -1.47 -1.72
N ILE A 13 -9.00 -0.29 -1.93
CA ILE A 13 -8.18 -0.01 -3.12
C ILE A 13 -6.89 -0.84 -3.10
N ALA A 14 -6.24 -0.94 -1.95
CA ALA A 14 -5.05 -1.76 -1.79
C ALA A 14 -5.34 -3.25 -2.06
N ASP A 15 -6.48 -3.76 -1.58
CA ASP A 15 -6.92 -5.14 -1.80
C ASP A 15 -7.20 -5.43 -3.27
N ILE A 16 -7.94 -4.53 -3.93
CA ILE A 16 -8.23 -4.66 -5.36
C ILE A 16 -6.94 -4.79 -6.17
N LEU A 17 -5.97 -3.94 -5.92
CA LEU A 17 -4.70 -3.97 -6.63
C LEU A 17 -3.87 -5.21 -6.30
N ARG A 18 -3.82 -5.61 -5.02
CA ARG A 18 -3.14 -6.85 -4.62
C ARG A 18 -3.72 -8.06 -5.33
N ASP A 19 -5.02 -8.21 -5.28
CA ASP A 19 -5.72 -9.40 -5.81
C ASP A 19 -5.69 -9.43 -7.33
N SER A 20 -5.83 -8.29 -7.98
CA SER A 20 -5.78 -8.19 -9.45
C SER A 20 -4.41 -8.58 -10.00
N PHE A 21 -3.34 -8.36 -9.26
CA PHE A 21 -1.98 -8.66 -9.70
C PHE A 21 -1.39 -9.94 -9.08
N GLY A 22 -2.02 -10.52 -8.08
CA GLY A 22 -1.54 -11.73 -7.40
C GLY A 22 -0.17 -11.53 -6.72
N ILE A 23 0.03 -10.39 -6.08
CA ILE A 23 1.25 -10.02 -5.36
C ILE A 23 1.11 -10.24 -3.86
N ASP A 24 2.24 -10.26 -3.13
CA ASP A 24 2.23 -10.47 -1.68
C ASP A 24 1.69 -9.25 -0.92
N LEU A 25 2.05 -8.03 -1.34
CA LEU A 25 1.67 -6.80 -0.66
C LEU A 25 1.51 -5.63 -1.63
N MET A 26 0.41 -4.88 -1.50
CA MET A 26 0.25 -3.56 -2.09
C MET A 26 0.43 -2.49 -1.01
N LEU A 27 1.32 -1.55 -1.26
CA LEU A 27 1.49 -0.32 -0.49
C LEU A 27 0.84 0.83 -1.26
N MET A 28 -0.38 1.18 -0.87
CA MET A 28 -1.13 2.26 -1.51
C MET A 28 -0.89 3.58 -0.78
N GLY A 29 -0.30 4.54 -1.45
CA GLY A 29 -0.06 5.85 -0.86
C GLY A 29 -1.38 6.54 -0.47
N SER A 30 -1.53 6.89 0.80
CA SER A 30 -2.74 7.56 1.30
C SER A 30 -2.99 8.91 0.64
N GLY A 31 -1.94 9.58 0.20
CA GLY A 31 -2.00 10.85 -0.52
C GLY A 31 -2.67 10.77 -1.88
N ALA A 32 -2.68 9.60 -2.50
CA ALA A 32 -3.31 9.36 -3.79
C ALA A 32 -4.84 9.20 -3.72
N ILE A 33 -5.38 8.87 -2.53
CA ILE A 33 -6.81 8.68 -2.30
C ILE A 33 -7.42 10.00 -1.84
N ARG A 34 -8.30 10.59 -2.65
CA ARG A 34 -8.83 11.95 -2.41
C ARG A 34 -10.27 11.99 -1.92
N SER A 35 -10.94 10.85 -1.86
CA SER A 35 -12.29 10.72 -1.32
C SER A 35 -12.30 10.07 0.05
N TYR A 36 -13.37 10.31 0.83
CA TYR A 36 -13.58 9.63 2.12
C TYR A 36 -14.28 8.29 1.96
N SER A 37 -15.11 8.18 0.94
CA SER A 37 -15.92 7.00 0.63
C SER A 37 -16.24 6.96 -0.86
N LEU A 38 -16.64 5.80 -1.33
CA LEU A 38 -17.26 5.58 -2.64
C LEU A 38 -18.62 4.91 -2.43
N GLY A 39 -19.60 5.25 -3.27
CA GLY A 39 -20.92 4.60 -3.23
C GLY A 39 -22.01 5.43 -2.51
N PRO A 40 -23.24 4.87 -2.39
CA PRO A 40 -23.62 3.49 -2.73
C PRO A 40 -23.62 3.17 -4.23
N VAL A 41 -23.75 4.17 -5.10
CA VAL A 41 -23.59 4.03 -6.55
C VAL A 41 -22.33 4.77 -6.93
N VAL A 42 -21.41 4.07 -7.60
CA VAL A 42 -20.12 4.63 -8.04
C VAL A 42 -20.19 4.92 -9.52
N HIS A 43 -20.06 6.18 -9.88
CA HIS A 43 -19.88 6.62 -11.27
C HIS A 43 -18.38 6.77 -11.60
N TYR A 44 -18.04 6.74 -12.87
CA TYR A 44 -16.64 6.96 -13.29
C TYR A 44 -16.08 8.28 -12.77
N ALA A 45 -16.88 9.34 -12.73
CA ALA A 45 -16.48 10.63 -12.16
C ALA A 45 -16.04 10.52 -10.69
N ASP A 46 -16.71 9.68 -9.89
CA ASP A 46 -16.36 9.46 -8.49
C ASP A 46 -14.99 8.78 -8.37
N LEU A 47 -14.66 7.86 -9.30
CA LEU A 47 -13.33 7.25 -9.36
C LEU A 47 -12.25 8.24 -9.78
N VAL A 48 -12.55 9.14 -10.72
CA VAL A 48 -11.62 10.21 -11.13
C VAL A 48 -11.35 11.17 -9.97
N GLU A 49 -12.37 11.52 -9.19
CA GLU A 49 -12.21 12.35 -7.99
C GLU A 49 -11.46 11.62 -6.87
N CYS A 50 -11.72 10.31 -6.72
CA CYS A 50 -11.07 9.48 -5.71
C CYS A 50 -9.59 9.25 -6.00
N LEU A 51 -9.25 8.92 -7.25
CA LEU A 51 -7.90 8.61 -7.73
C LEU A 51 -7.51 9.55 -8.90
N PRO A 52 -7.34 10.86 -8.66
CA PRO A 52 -7.13 11.83 -9.74
C PRO A 52 -5.78 11.66 -10.45
N TYR A 53 -4.80 11.09 -9.77
CA TYR A 53 -3.44 10.97 -10.30
C TYR A 53 -3.21 9.68 -11.08
N ASP A 54 -4.16 8.94 -11.43
CA ASP A 54 -4.10 7.75 -12.29
C ASP A 54 -2.68 7.21 -12.58
N ASP A 55 -2.01 6.78 -11.53
CA ASP A 55 -0.59 6.44 -11.59
C ASP A 55 -0.39 4.96 -11.98
N ALA A 56 0.71 4.68 -12.67
CA ALA A 56 1.11 3.31 -12.97
C ALA A 56 1.48 2.55 -11.69
N VAL A 57 1.33 1.23 -11.72
CA VAL A 57 1.67 0.32 -10.61
C VAL A 57 2.90 -0.49 -10.97
N TYR A 58 3.92 -0.41 -10.11
CA TYR A 58 5.20 -1.10 -10.25
C TYR A 58 5.33 -2.20 -9.21
N MET A 59 5.78 -3.37 -9.64
CA MET A 59 6.12 -4.48 -8.74
C MET A 59 7.62 -4.54 -8.51
N LEU A 60 7.99 -4.59 -7.25
CA LEU A 60 9.33 -4.74 -6.73
C LEU A 60 9.48 -6.11 -6.06
N LYS A 61 10.69 -6.65 -6.06
CA LYS A 61 11.05 -7.79 -5.18
C LYS A 61 11.94 -7.31 -4.07
N VAL A 62 11.57 -7.60 -2.84
CA VAL A 62 12.32 -7.21 -1.64
C VAL A 62 12.46 -8.41 -0.72
N THR A 63 13.59 -8.51 0.00
CA THR A 63 13.76 -9.51 1.04
C THR A 63 12.90 -9.17 2.26
N GLY A 64 12.65 -10.15 3.13
CA GLY A 64 11.91 -9.89 4.37
C GLY A 64 12.61 -8.84 5.25
N THR A 65 13.94 -8.84 5.29
CA THR A 65 14.73 -7.82 6.00
C THR A 65 14.52 -6.42 5.39
N GLN A 66 14.52 -6.32 4.07
CA GLN A 66 14.25 -5.06 3.38
C GLN A 66 12.81 -4.59 3.61
N LEU A 67 11.84 -5.50 3.54
CA LEU A 67 10.43 -5.19 3.76
C LEU A 67 10.18 -4.69 5.20
N GLU A 68 10.78 -5.34 6.19
CA GLU A 68 10.71 -4.88 7.58
C GLU A 68 11.27 -3.47 7.73
N ARG A 69 12.43 -3.17 7.11
CA ARG A 69 13.03 -1.83 7.11
C ARG A 69 12.12 -0.79 6.44
N MET A 70 11.52 -1.15 5.30
CA MET A 70 10.57 -0.28 4.59
C MET A 70 9.38 0.07 5.48
N ILE A 71 8.74 -0.92 6.12
CA ILE A 71 7.58 -0.70 6.99
C ILE A 71 7.98 0.10 8.23
N ARG A 72 9.14 -0.17 8.83
CA ARG A 72 9.68 0.62 9.94
C ARG A 72 9.85 2.10 9.56
N HIS A 73 10.35 2.35 8.37
CA HIS A 73 10.50 3.72 7.84
C HIS A 73 9.15 4.41 7.62
N ILE A 74 8.14 3.69 7.10
CA ILE A 74 6.77 4.19 6.96
C ILE A 74 6.18 4.60 8.32
N LEU A 75 6.47 3.84 9.38
CA LEU A 75 5.90 4.03 10.72
C LEU A 75 6.74 4.90 11.66
N ARG A 76 7.73 5.60 11.14
CA ARG A 76 8.50 6.57 11.94
C ARG A 76 7.62 7.72 12.42
N ASP A 77 8.01 8.37 13.50
CA ASP A 77 7.17 9.38 14.17
C ASP A 77 6.70 10.52 13.26
N GLU A 78 7.53 10.96 12.31
CA GLU A 78 7.20 12.02 11.37
C GLU A 78 5.98 11.66 10.51
N ALA A 79 5.76 10.38 10.21
CA ALA A 79 4.61 9.93 9.42
C ALA A 79 3.26 10.21 10.10
N PHE A 80 3.24 10.32 11.43
CA PHE A 80 2.03 10.60 12.19
C PHE A 80 1.81 12.09 12.46
N GLN A 81 2.77 12.93 12.16
CA GLN A 81 2.69 14.37 12.31
C GLN A 81 1.97 15.06 11.13
N GLY A 82 1.74 14.32 10.05
CA GLY A 82 0.88 14.72 8.93
C GLY A 82 1.47 15.72 7.94
N GLU A 83 2.74 16.09 8.09
CA GLU A 83 3.42 17.02 7.18
C GLU A 83 4.64 16.38 6.52
N HIS A 84 4.74 16.52 5.19
CA HIS A 84 5.90 16.16 4.37
C HIS A 84 6.32 14.68 4.37
N THR A 85 5.48 13.77 4.86
CA THR A 85 5.71 12.34 4.81
C THR A 85 4.57 11.63 4.11
N GLU A 86 4.88 10.52 3.45
CA GLU A 86 3.87 9.67 2.85
C GLU A 86 3.46 8.57 3.84
N PHE A 87 2.16 8.38 4.00
CA PHE A 87 1.58 7.27 4.75
C PHE A 87 0.94 6.28 3.78
N TYR A 88 0.92 5.00 4.12
CA TYR A 88 0.44 3.95 3.24
C TYR A 88 -0.74 3.19 3.83
N GLN A 89 -1.66 2.80 2.95
CA GLN A 89 -2.64 1.77 3.21
C GLN A 89 -2.06 0.43 2.79
N PHE A 90 -2.19 -0.56 3.66
CA PHE A 90 -1.68 -1.91 3.44
C PHE A 90 -2.79 -2.81 2.90
N SER A 91 -2.50 -3.65 1.91
CA SER A 91 -3.46 -4.63 1.45
C SER A 91 -3.73 -5.71 2.51
N HIS A 92 -4.81 -6.46 2.33
CA HIS A 92 -5.17 -7.56 3.24
C HIS A 92 -4.03 -8.57 3.44
N GLY A 93 -4.12 -9.39 4.46
CA GLY A 93 -3.07 -10.29 4.89
C GLY A 93 -2.00 -9.63 5.76
N THR A 94 -1.90 -8.31 5.74
CA THR A 94 -0.95 -7.56 6.58
C THR A 94 -1.52 -7.39 7.98
N HIS A 95 -0.72 -7.68 9.00
CA HIS A 95 -1.04 -7.35 10.39
C HIS A 95 0.19 -6.79 11.09
N ILE A 96 0.08 -5.54 11.49
CA ILE A 96 1.15 -4.76 12.10
C ILE A 96 0.69 -4.21 13.44
N VAL A 97 1.42 -4.50 14.51
CA VAL A 97 1.30 -3.82 15.79
C VAL A 97 2.63 -3.12 16.05
N TRP A 98 2.60 -1.81 16.01
CA TRP A 98 3.77 -0.95 16.15
C TRP A 98 3.75 -0.21 17.49
N SER A 99 4.81 -0.31 18.26
CA SER A 99 5.00 0.48 19.48
C SER A 99 5.78 1.75 19.16
N ARG A 100 5.11 2.91 19.20
CA ARG A 100 5.77 4.20 18.98
C ARG A 100 6.78 4.52 20.08
N SER A 101 6.47 4.17 21.33
CA SER A 101 7.37 4.42 22.46
C SER A 101 8.65 3.60 22.39
N GLU A 102 8.57 2.38 21.89
CA GLU A 102 9.70 1.45 21.76
C GLU A 102 10.37 1.53 20.36
N GLN A 103 9.72 2.19 19.40
CA GLN A 103 10.10 2.21 17.97
C GLN A 103 10.34 0.79 17.43
N ALA A 104 9.43 -0.12 17.78
CA ALA A 104 9.57 -1.54 17.49
C ALA A 104 8.24 -2.19 17.11
N PHE A 105 8.32 -3.24 16.29
CA PHE A 105 7.18 -4.11 16.01
C PHE A 105 6.92 -5.01 17.21
N ARG A 106 5.67 -5.04 17.67
CA ARG A 106 5.15 -6.10 18.54
C ARG A 106 4.62 -7.25 17.70
N THR A 107 4.10 -6.93 16.53
CA THR A 107 3.67 -7.90 15.52
C THR A 107 3.97 -7.34 14.13
N LEU A 108 4.49 -8.18 13.26
CA LEU A 108 4.62 -7.92 11.83
C LEU A 108 4.47 -9.25 11.11
N THR A 109 3.29 -9.47 10.55
CA THR A 109 2.98 -10.68 9.78
C THR A 109 2.39 -10.35 8.42
N LEU A 110 2.59 -11.24 7.47
CA LEU A 110 1.98 -11.22 6.15
C LEU A 110 1.38 -12.60 5.88
N ASP A 111 0.08 -12.63 5.58
CA ASP A 111 -0.71 -13.86 5.41
C ASP A 111 -0.59 -14.82 6.61
N GLY A 112 -0.56 -14.26 7.84
CA GLY A 112 -0.50 -15.01 9.09
C GLY A 112 0.89 -15.49 9.49
N GLU A 113 1.93 -15.24 8.69
CA GLU A 113 3.30 -15.66 8.95
C GLU A 113 4.21 -14.46 9.22
N ALA A 114 5.18 -14.64 10.13
CA ALA A 114 6.26 -13.66 10.30
C ALA A 114 7.11 -13.58 9.02
N LEU A 115 7.72 -12.42 8.77
CA LEU A 115 8.59 -12.25 7.60
C LEU A 115 9.85 -13.11 7.73
N TYR A 116 10.16 -13.86 6.70
CA TYR A 116 11.42 -14.60 6.59
C TYR A 116 12.49 -13.68 5.98
N ALA A 117 13.59 -13.49 6.69
CA ALA A 117 14.62 -12.50 6.38
C ALA A 117 15.10 -12.54 4.92
N GLU A 118 15.36 -13.72 4.39
CA GLU A 118 15.94 -13.93 3.05
C GLU A 118 14.91 -14.24 1.96
N ARG A 119 13.64 -14.45 2.33
CA ARG A 119 12.57 -14.70 1.35
C ARG A 119 12.30 -13.44 0.56
N LEU A 120 12.10 -13.59 -0.75
CA LEU A 120 11.67 -12.51 -1.62
C LEU A 120 10.14 -12.38 -1.58
N TYR A 121 9.69 -11.16 -1.34
CA TYR A 121 8.29 -10.76 -1.39
C TYR A 121 8.06 -9.85 -2.58
N THR A 122 6.93 -10.04 -3.26
CA THR A 122 6.47 -9.16 -4.33
C THR A 122 5.67 -8.01 -3.71
N VAL A 123 6.18 -6.80 -3.82
CA VAL A 123 5.56 -5.59 -3.28
C VAL A 123 5.25 -4.65 -4.42
N ALA A 124 4.03 -4.16 -4.49
CA ALA A 124 3.67 -3.15 -5.48
C ALA A 124 3.50 -1.78 -4.85
N VAL A 125 3.88 -0.78 -5.62
CA VAL A 125 3.77 0.65 -5.30
C VAL A 125 3.36 1.42 -6.55
N GLN A 126 2.77 2.59 -6.37
CA GLN A 126 2.49 3.50 -7.47
C GLN A 126 3.80 4.12 -8.01
N LYS A 127 3.79 4.56 -9.27
CA LYS A 127 4.93 5.17 -9.95
C LYS A 127 5.55 6.33 -9.17
N TYR A 128 4.73 7.16 -8.54
CA TYR A 128 5.23 8.27 -7.71
C TYR A 128 6.14 7.76 -6.58
N HIS A 129 5.75 6.69 -5.89
CA HIS A 129 6.55 6.08 -4.83
C HIS A 129 7.75 5.32 -5.38
N TYR A 130 7.60 4.67 -6.53
CA TYR A 130 8.71 4.04 -7.25
C TYR A 130 9.81 5.06 -7.61
N ASN A 131 9.43 6.24 -8.06
CA ASN A 131 10.36 7.31 -8.37
C ASN A 131 11.02 7.94 -7.13
N ASN A 132 10.52 7.63 -5.95
CA ASN A 132 10.95 8.19 -4.66
C ASN A 132 11.20 7.10 -3.61
N LEU A 133 11.75 5.96 -4.02
CA LEU A 133 11.95 4.79 -3.14
C LEU A 133 12.73 5.12 -1.87
N LYS A 134 13.88 5.81 -1.99
CA LYS A 134 14.74 6.09 -0.83
C LYS A 134 14.08 6.99 0.21
N PRO A 135 13.54 8.18 -0.14
CA PRO A 135 12.92 9.05 0.84
C PRO A 135 11.64 8.48 1.46
N PHE A 136 10.84 7.72 0.73
CA PHE A 136 9.54 7.23 1.22
C PHE A 136 9.58 5.83 1.80
N LEU A 137 10.48 4.97 1.32
CA LEU A 137 10.50 3.55 1.67
C LEU A 137 11.86 3.06 2.20
N ASP A 138 12.83 3.92 2.32
CA ASP A 138 14.20 3.60 2.76
C ASP A 138 14.83 2.40 2.03
N ILE A 139 14.57 2.28 0.74
CA ILE A 139 15.18 1.29 -0.14
C ILE A 139 15.68 1.97 -1.41
N THR A 140 16.78 1.48 -1.95
CA THR A 140 17.34 2.01 -3.19
C THR A 140 16.93 1.19 -4.41
N LEU A 141 16.95 1.82 -5.57
CA LEU A 141 16.70 1.14 -6.84
C LEU A 141 17.70 -0.01 -7.05
N GLU A 142 18.97 0.20 -6.72
CA GLU A 142 20.02 -0.81 -6.81
C GLU A 142 19.73 -2.05 -5.94
N GLU A 143 19.24 -1.86 -4.71
CA GLU A 143 18.84 -2.96 -3.84
C GLU A 143 17.72 -3.79 -4.45
N VAL A 144 16.71 -3.12 -5.01
CA VAL A 144 15.56 -3.79 -5.64
C VAL A 144 15.98 -4.52 -6.91
N GLU A 145 16.80 -3.92 -7.76
CA GLU A 145 17.28 -4.52 -9.01
C GLU A 145 18.14 -5.78 -8.76
N LYS A 146 18.88 -5.81 -7.68
CA LYS A 146 19.64 -7.02 -7.26
C LYS A 146 18.73 -8.21 -6.93
N ASN A 147 17.53 -7.96 -6.47
CA ASN A 147 16.56 -9.01 -6.12
C ASN A 147 15.79 -9.55 -7.33
N GLY A 148 15.76 -8.83 -8.44
CA GLY A 148 15.08 -9.24 -9.65
C GLY A 148 14.53 -8.08 -10.47
N LYS A 149 13.90 -8.43 -11.59
CA LYS A 149 13.33 -7.43 -12.49
C LYS A 149 12.15 -6.70 -11.88
N ILE A 150 12.16 -5.40 -12.01
CA ILE A 150 11.01 -4.53 -11.74
C ILE A 150 10.03 -4.67 -12.90
N ARG A 151 8.74 -4.73 -12.60
CA ARG A 151 7.68 -4.85 -13.60
C ARG A 151 6.66 -3.75 -13.45
N VAL A 152 6.22 -3.21 -14.57
CA VAL A 152 5.00 -2.40 -14.62
C VAL A 152 3.81 -3.36 -14.72
N LEU A 153 2.97 -3.39 -13.68
CA LEU A 153 1.81 -4.27 -13.62
C LEU A 153 0.60 -3.69 -14.34
N SER A 154 0.46 -2.37 -14.25
CA SER A 154 -0.54 -1.58 -14.99
C SER A 154 -0.02 -0.18 -15.22
N THR A 155 -0.48 0.45 -16.28
CA THR A 155 -0.23 1.88 -16.56
C THR A 155 -1.26 2.78 -15.89
N SER A 156 -2.36 2.20 -15.36
CA SER A 156 -3.45 2.92 -14.71
C SER A 156 -3.98 2.11 -13.52
N ALA A 157 -3.73 2.58 -12.31
CA ALA A 157 -4.33 1.99 -11.11
C ALA A 157 -5.86 2.17 -11.09
N ARG A 158 -6.35 3.29 -11.61
CA ARG A 158 -7.77 3.60 -11.66
C ARG A 158 -8.54 2.64 -12.56
N ASP A 159 -7.99 2.29 -13.73
CA ASP A 159 -8.63 1.34 -14.65
C ASP A 159 -8.77 -0.04 -14.01
N VAL A 160 -7.78 -0.48 -13.25
CA VAL A 160 -7.85 -1.74 -12.50
C VAL A 160 -8.97 -1.71 -11.46
N VAL A 161 -9.10 -0.60 -10.73
CA VAL A 161 -10.16 -0.42 -9.73
C VAL A 161 -11.53 -0.35 -10.41
N GLU A 162 -11.67 0.34 -11.54
CA GLU A 162 -12.90 0.41 -12.32
C GLU A 162 -13.34 -0.97 -12.79
N GLU A 163 -12.43 -1.72 -13.41
CA GLU A 163 -12.70 -3.08 -13.89
C GLU A 163 -13.16 -3.99 -12.74
N TYR A 164 -12.45 -3.95 -11.62
CA TYR A 164 -12.82 -4.75 -10.44
C TYR A 164 -14.22 -4.41 -9.91
N LEU A 165 -14.53 -3.12 -9.74
CA LEU A 165 -15.83 -2.67 -9.24
C LEU A 165 -16.97 -2.94 -10.21
N THR A 166 -16.71 -2.99 -11.50
CA THR A 166 -17.69 -3.35 -12.52
C THR A 166 -18.15 -4.81 -12.37
N VAL A 167 -17.21 -5.70 -12.05
CA VAL A 167 -17.47 -7.15 -11.89
C VAL A 167 -17.96 -7.49 -10.48
N ASN A 168 -17.42 -6.79 -9.46
CA ASN A 168 -17.70 -7.07 -8.05
C ASN A 168 -18.59 -5.96 -7.46
N GLN A 169 -19.89 -6.16 -7.49
CA GLN A 169 -20.88 -5.21 -6.99
C GLN A 169 -21.27 -5.52 -5.53
N HIS A 170 -21.93 -4.55 -4.88
CA HIS A 170 -22.42 -4.65 -3.50
C HIS A 170 -21.32 -4.89 -2.45
N LEU A 171 -20.18 -4.27 -2.65
CA LEU A 171 -19.06 -4.33 -1.71
C LEU A 171 -19.35 -3.45 -0.48
N SER A 172 -18.94 -3.93 0.68
CA SER A 172 -18.85 -3.18 1.92
C SER A 172 -17.50 -3.43 2.56
N ARG A 173 -16.89 -2.39 3.12
CA ARG A 173 -15.62 -2.48 3.83
C ARG A 173 -15.68 -1.65 5.10
N GLU A 174 -15.04 -2.18 6.13
CA GLU A 174 -14.77 -1.49 7.39
C GLU A 174 -13.26 -1.54 7.63
N VAL A 175 -12.77 -0.69 8.51
CA VAL A 175 -11.37 -0.74 8.97
C VAL A 175 -11.15 -2.05 9.72
N GLU A 176 -10.15 -2.83 9.31
CA GLU A 176 -9.89 -4.17 9.82
C GLU A 176 -8.86 -4.20 10.97
N GLY A 177 -8.14 -3.09 11.19
CA GLY A 177 -7.05 -3.04 12.17
C GLY A 177 -5.78 -3.73 11.66
N ARG A 178 -5.50 -3.58 10.38
CA ARG A 178 -4.26 -4.08 9.75
C ARG A 178 -3.03 -3.41 10.32
N LEU A 179 -3.20 -2.16 10.74
CA LEU A 179 -2.19 -1.36 11.40
C LEU A 179 -2.73 -0.82 12.73
N VAL A 180 -2.10 -1.25 13.81
CA VAL A 180 -2.32 -0.77 15.18
C VAL A 180 -1.05 -0.08 15.66
N VAL A 181 -1.19 1.19 16.14
CA VAL A 181 -0.09 2.07 16.56
C VAL A 181 -0.29 2.53 17.99
#